data_d1445c54b91546a2dff3e72854c9bbd7
#
_entry.id   d1445c54b91546a2dff3e72854c9bbd7
#
_cell.length_a   1.000
_cell.length_b   1.000
_cell.length_c   1.000
_cell.angle_alpha   90.00
_cell.angle_beta   90.00
_cell.angle_gamma   90.00
#
_symmetry.space_group_name_H-M   'P 1'
#
loop_
_entity.id
_entity.type
_entity.pdbx_description
1 polymer ?
#
loop_
_entity_poly.entity_id
_entity_poly.type
_entity_poly.pdbx_seq_one_letter_code
_entity_poly.pdbx_strand_id
1 'polypeptide(L)'
;CMPVDSEGNFQKFTYENKQYEGKALLDFFDRKIRSIFYSEEREDNGLFFYLWQGEFSPLFGKRDMTTFERYFIEDKATHEEVKNAYYKLRENEEFCVKLLKEFGLSKDGHIINGHTPVKETKGEDPIKANGRTIVIDGGMSRAYHKTTGHGGYTLTYNSYGLQIMSHDIFQSKKKALKDETDIVSTRRVVDKLTRKKVADTDNGVKIKKQIDLLKLLLDEYRKGTIVERY
;
A
#
# COMPACT_ATOMS: atom_id res chain seq x y z
N CYS A 1 -6.81 5.59 -2.73
CA CYS A 1 -7.45 5.51 -1.40
C CYS A 1 -8.72 4.66 -1.48
N MET A 2 -9.26 4.26 -0.32
CA MET A 2 -10.61 3.69 -0.25
C MET A 2 -11.62 4.84 -0.14
N PRO A 3 -12.53 5.02 -1.09
CA PRO A 3 -13.53 6.07 -1.00
C PRO A 3 -14.50 5.81 0.15
N VAL A 4 -14.54 6.75 1.11
CA VAL A 4 -15.39 6.67 2.31
C VAL A 4 -15.97 8.04 2.67
N ASP A 5 -17.07 8.04 3.40
CA ASP A 5 -17.64 9.23 4.02
C ASP A 5 -16.93 9.57 5.35
N SER A 6 -17.38 10.63 6.01
CA SER A 6 -16.82 11.10 7.28
C SER A 6 -17.00 10.11 8.45
N GLU A 7 -17.96 9.20 8.35
CA GLU A 7 -18.25 8.17 9.33
C GLU A 7 -17.48 6.86 9.05
N GLY A 8 -16.76 6.80 7.92
CA GLY A 8 -16.01 5.61 7.50
C GLY A 8 -16.88 4.55 6.81
N ASN A 9 -18.05 4.92 6.29
CA ASN A 9 -18.83 4.03 5.43
C ASN A 9 -18.27 4.08 4.01
N PHE A 10 -18.30 2.94 3.31
CA PHE A 10 -17.82 2.88 1.93
C PHE A 10 -18.73 3.67 1.01
N GLN A 11 -18.15 4.51 0.16
CA GLN A 11 -18.88 5.22 -0.86
C GLN A 11 -19.29 4.28 -2.00
N LYS A 12 -20.51 4.44 -2.48
CA LYS A 12 -21.06 3.66 -3.59
C LYS A 12 -20.75 4.31 -4.91
N PHE A 13 -20.32 3.51 -5.85
CA PHE A 13 -20.11 3.89 -7.24
C PHE A 13 -21.05 3.08 -8.11
N THR A 14 -21.83 3.77 -8.98
CA THR A 14 -22.78 3.12 -9.88
C THR A 14 -22.21 3.11 -11.29
N TYR A 15 -22.15 1.93 -11.89
CA TYR A 15 -21.77 1.74 -13.28
C TYR A 15 -22.72 0.74 -13.95
N GLU A 16 -23.32 1.10 -15.08
CA GLU A 16 -24.28 0.25 -15.83
C GLU A 16 -25.36 -0.39 -14.93
N ASN A 17 -25.99 0.40 -14.08
CA ASN A 17 -27.02 -0.01 -13.11
C ASN A 17 -26.55 -0.99 -12.01
N LYS A 18 -25.25 -1.20 -11.86
CA LYS A 18 -24.67 -1.98 -10.77
C LYS A 18 -23.96 -1.05 -9.79
N GLN A 19 -24.10 -1.34 -8.50
CA GLN A 19 -23.42 -0.61 -7.44
C GLN A 19 -22.22 -1.39 -6.94
N TYR A 20 -21.13 -0.68 -6.72
CA TYR A 20 -19.88 -1.20 -6.19
C TYR A 20 -19.45 -0.33 -5.01
N GLU A 21 -18.96 -0.95 -3.94
CA GLU A 21 -18.40 -0.30 -2.77
C GLU A 21 -17.26 -1.15 -2.16
N GLY A 22 -16.45 -0.58 -1.28
CA GLY A 22 -15.40 -1.29 -0.58
C GLY A 22 -14.41 -2.00 -1.52
N LYS A 23 -14.04 -3.22 -1.17
CA LYS A 23 -13.15 -4.05 -1.99
C LYS A 23 -13.71 -4.33 -3.38
N ALA A 24 -15.03 -4.56 -3.49
CA ALA A 24 -15.66 -4.85 -4.78
C ALA A 24 -15.51 -3.69 -5.77
N LEU A 25 -15.49 -2.44 -5.30
CA LEU A 25 -15.22 -1.26 -6.12
C LEU A 25 -13.80 -1.28 -6.69
N LEU A 26 -12.79 -1.57 -5.87
CA LEU A 26 -11.40 -1.63 -6.33
C LEU A 26 -11.19 -2.81 -7.30
N ASP A 27 -11.78 -3.96 -7.01
CA ASP A 27 -11.73 -5.14 -7.89
C ASP A 27 -12.44 -4.87 -9.24
N PHE A 28 -13.51 -4.07 -9.23
CA PHE A 28 -14.20 -3.64 -10.45
C PHE A 28 -13.29 -2.79 -11.31
N PHE A 29 -12.69 -1.74 -10.75
CA PHE A 29 -11.77 -0.88 -11.48
C PHE A 29 -10.55 -1.62 -12.01
N ASP A 30 -9.92 -2.48 -11.19
CA ASP A 30 -8.75 -3.26 -11.63
C ASP A 30 -9.09 -4.11 -12.86
N ARG A 31 -10.20 -4.85 -12.81
CA ARG A 31 -10.63 -5.68 -13.95
C ARG A 31 -10.97 -4.86 -15.20
N LYS A 32 -11.75 -3.77 -15.04
CA LYS A 32 -12.18 -2.93 -16.16
C LYS A 32 -11.00 -2.23 -16.83
N ILE A 33 -10.11 -1.64 -16.03
CA ILE A 33 -8.93 -0.94 -16.56
C ILE A 33 -7.98 -1.91 -17.29
N ARG A 34 -7.76 -3.10 -16.74
CA ARG A 34 -6.97 -4.13 -17.42
C ARG A 34 -7.65 -4.57 -18.72
N SER A 35 -8.96 -4.79 -18.71
CA SER A 35 -9.73 -5.15 -19.91
C SER A 35 -9.58 -4.08 -21.00
N ILE A 36 -9.78 -2.81 -20.67
CA ILE A 36 -9.64 -1.68 -21.61
C ILE A 36 -8.20 -1.56 -22.12
N PHE A 37 -7.21 -1.67 -21.23
CA PHE A 37 -5.81 -1.47 -21.59
C PHE A 37 -5.27 -2.56 -22.53
N TYR A 38 -5.69 -3.81 -22.34
CA TYR A 38 -5.24 -4.94 -23.16
C TYR A 38 -6.17 -5.28 -24.33
N SER A 39 -7.33 -4.62 -24.44
CA SER A 39 -8.25 -4.78 -25.57
C SER A 39 -7.71 -4.07 -26.81
N GLU A 40 -7.91 -4.68 -27.96
CA GLU A 40 -7.62 -4.05 -29.25
C GLU A 40 -8.57 -2.88 -29.56
N GLU A 41 -9.81 -2.96 -29.11
CA GLU A 41 -10.86 -1.96 -29.38
C GLU A 41 -10.78 -0.73 -28.45
N ARG A 42 -10.04 -0.81 -27.35
CA ARG A 42 -9.79 0.30 -26.40
C ARG A 42 -10.98 1.23 -26.12
N GLU A 43 -12.14 0.66 -26.00
CA GLU A 43 -13.34 1.43 -25.60
C GLU A 43 -13.18 1.91 -24.14
N ASP A 44 -12.78 3.17 -24.00
CA ASP A 44 -12.74 3.86 -22.72
C ASP A 44 -14.04 4.66 -22.55
N ASN A 45 -14.97 4.13 -21.78
CA ASN A 45 -16.21 4.81 -21.39
C ASN A 45 -15.99 5.94 -20.37
N GLY A 46 -14.86 6.64 -20.43
CA GLY A 46 -14.49 7.70 -19.50
C GLY A 46 -14.00 7.21 -18.14
N LEU A 47 -13.79 5.90 -17.96
CA LEU A 47 -13.32 5.35 -16.67
C LEU A 47 -11.89 5.76 -16.33
N PHE A 48 -10.98 5.84 -17.31
CA PHE A 48 -9.63 6.37 -17.10
C PHE A 48 -9.68 7.82 -16.65
N PHE A 49 -10.50 8.63 -17.31
CA PHE A 49 -10.67 10.03 -16.97
C PHE A 49 -11.26 10.19 -15.57
N TYR A 50 -12.28 9.40 -15.22
CA TYR A 50 -12.83 9.38 -13.87
C TYR A 50 -11.78 8.99 -12.82
N LEU A 51 -11.00 7.94 -13.06
CA LEU A 51 -9.96 7.52 -12.11
C LEU A 51 -8.89 8.60 -11.93
N TRP A 52 -8.54 9.32 -12.99
CA TRP A 52 -7.53 10.37 -12.95
C TRP A 52 -7.97 11.60 -12.16
N GLN A 53 -9.19 12.08 -12.37
CA GLN A 53 -9.65 13.34 -11.76
C GLN A 53 -11.10 13.36 -11.29
N GLY A 54 -11.81 12.23 -11.38
CA GLY A 54 -13.19 12.16 -10.93
C GLY A 54 -13.34 12.34 -9.43
N GLU A 55 -14.45 12.95 -9.03
CA GLU A 55 -14.77 13.23 -7.64
C GLU A 55 -14.59 11.98 -6.77
N PHE A 56 -13.70 12.08 -5.78
CA PHE A 56 -13.38 11.01 -4.84
C PHE A 56 -13.03 9.65 -5.46
N SER A 57 -12.53 9.64 -6.70
CA SER A 57 -12.08 8.38 -7.29
C SER A 57 -10.98 7.72 -6.44
N PRO A 58 -10.83 6.39 -6.48
CA PRO A 58 -9.82 5.70 -5.66
C PRO A 58 -8.38 6.17 -5.91
N LEU A 59 -8.06 6.60 -7.12
CA LEU A 59 -6.72 7.09 -7.46
C LEU A 59 -6.55 8.57 -7.13
N PHE A 60 -7.54 9.40 -7.43
CA PHE A 60 -7.45 10.83 -7.18
C PHE A 60 -7.65 11.19 -5.70
N GLY A 61 -8.67 10.62 -5.06
CA GLY A 61 -8.93 10.77 -3.63
C GLY A 61 -9.26 12.17 -3.14
N LYS A 62 -9.68 13.07 -4.06
CA LYS A 62 -10.11 14.43 -3.76
C LYS A 62 -11.43 14.72 -4.47
N ARG A 63 -12.13 15.79 -4.05
CA ARG A 63 -13.32 16.27 -4.73
C ARG A 63 -12.96 16.98 -6.03
N ASP A 64 -12.02 17.91 -5.95
CA ASP A 64 -11.64 18.80 -7.03
C ASP A 64 -10.14 18.81 -7.29
N MET A 65 -9.76 19.12 -8.51
CA MET A 65 -8.39 19.43 -8.91
C MET A 65 -8.29 20.94 -9.15
N THR A 66 -7.51 21.63 -8.34
CA THR A 66 -7.38 23.09 -8.39
C THR A 66 -6.06 23.55 -9.02
N THR A 67 -5.56 22.80 -10.00
CA THR A 67 -4.27 23.11 -10.63
C THR A 67 -4.31 24.42 -11.40
N PHE A 68 -5.36 24.65 -12.19
CA PHE A 68 -5.49 25.88 -12.99
C PHE A 68 -5.74 27.09 -12.11
N GLU A 69 -6.58 26.95 -11.09
CA GLU A 69 -6.86 28.00 -10.12
C GLU A 69 -5.59 28.47 -9.46
N ARG A 70 -4.69 27.57 -9.09
CA ARG A 70 -3.39 27.92 -8.48
C ARG A 70 -2.44 28.65 -9.41
N TYR A 71 -2.55 28.48 -10.72
CA TYR A 71 -1.71 29.16 -11.68
C TYR A 71 -2.31 30.48 -12.18
N PHE A 72 -3.63 30.61 -12.26
CA PHE A 72 -4.28 31.70 -12.97
C PHE A 72 -5.18 32.57 -12.09
N ILE A 73 -5.52 32.13 -10.86
CA ILE A 73 -6.41 32.88 -9.97
C ILE A 73 -5.65 33.25 -8.69
N GLU A 74 -5.68 34.55 -8.33
CA GLU A 74 -5.00 34.99 -7.10
C GLU A 74 -5.76 34.66 -5.83
N ASP A 75 -7.08 34.52 -5.92
CA ASP A 75 -7.92 34.17 -4.77
C ASP A 75 -7.60 32.76 -4.28
N LYS A 76 -6.94 32.70 -3.12
CA LYS A 76 -6.52 31.42 -2.48
C LYS A 76 -7.69 30.54 -2.03
N ALA A 77 -8.89 31.09 -1.87
CA ALA A 77 -10.07 30.30 -1.55
C ALA A 77 -10.40 29.28 -2.66
N THR A 78 -10.09 29.62 -3.91
CA THR A 78 -10.27 28.73 -5.06
C THR A 78 -9.22 27.61 -5.12
N HIS A 79 -8.15 27.67 -4.32
CA HIS A 79 -7.07 26.68 -4.30
C HIS A 79 -7.34 25.52 -3.32
N GLU A 80 -8.47 25.54 -2.63
CA GLU A 80 -8.79 24.52 -1.65
C GLU A 80 -9.18 23.21 -2.34
N GLU A 81 -8.55 22.12 -1.93
CA GLU A 81 -8.86 20.76 -2.39
C GLU A 81 -9.39 19.92 -1.22
N VAL A 82 -10.64 19.53 -1.30
CA VAL A 82 -11.26 18.68 -0.29
C VAL A 82 -10.81 17.23 -0.51
N LYS A 83 -10.09 16.69 0.45
CA LYS A 83 -9.63 15.29 0.43
C LYS A 83 -10.72 14.36 0.91
N ASN A 84 -10.74 13.13 0.37
CA ASN A 84 -11.59 12.06 0.88
C ASN A 84 -11.30 11.81 2.37
N ALA A 85 -12.34 11.48 3.14
CA ALA A 85 -12.23 11.24 4.58
C ALA A 85 -11.23 10.12 4.94
N TYR A 86 -10.93 9.20 4.03
CA TYR A 86 -9.91 8.18 4.16
C TYR A 86 -8.58 8.74 4.68
N TYR A 87 -8.13 9.90 4.20
CA TYR A 87 -6.84 10.49 4.59
C TYR A 87 -6.77 10.85 6.08
N LYS A 88 -7.91 11.10 6.71
CA LYS A 88 -8.02 11.33 8.15
C LYS A 88 -8.29 10.02 8.89
N LEU A 89 -9.21 9.22 8.38
CA LEU A 89 -9.65 7.98 9.02
C LEU A 89 -8.57 6.90 9.07
N ARG A 90 -7.59 6.92 8.16
CA ARG A 90 -6.43 6.00 8.21
C ARG A 90 -5.56 6.16 9.47
N GLU A 91 -5.80 7.18 10.28
CA GLU A 91 -5.15 7.38 11.58
C GLU A 91 -5.93 6.75 12.73
N ASN A 92 -7.16 6.30 12.47
CA ASN A 92 -8.02 5.61 13.42
C ASN A 92 -7.86 4.09 13.30
N GLU A 93 -7.53 3.42 14.42
CA GLU A 93 -7.28 1.98 14.42
C GLU A 93 -8.53 1.16 14.09
N GLU A 94 -9.71 1.56 14.61
CA GLU A 94 -10.97 0.83 14.37
C GLU A 94 -11.35 0.87 12.91
N PHE A 95 -11.19 2.02 12.25
CA PHE A 95 -11.39 2.13 10.80
C PHE A 95 -10.41 1.27 10.02
N CYS A 96 -9.13 1.25 10.39
CA CYS A 96 -8.13 0.40 9.75
C CYS A 96 -8.48 -1.08 9.89
N VAL A 97 -8.93 -1.51 11.06
CA VAL A 97 -9.39 -2.89 11.27
C VAL A 97 -10.65 -3.20 10.45
N LYS A 98 -11.62 -2.26 10.34
CA LYS A 98 -12.78 -2.39 9.45
C LYS A 98 -12.33 -2.62 8.01
N LEU A 99 -11.37 -1.81 7.55
CA LEU A 99 -10.83 -1.92 6.19
C LEU A 99 -10.09 -3.24 5.97
N LEU A 100 -9.26 -3.69 6.90
CA LEU A 100 -8.58 -4.99 6.82
C LEU A 100 -9.59 -6.14 6.69
N LYS A 101 -10.66 -6.12 7.47
CA LYS A 101 -11.75 -7.12 7.40
C LYS A 101 -12.45 -7.11 6.04
N GLU A 102 -12.67 -5.95 5.45
CA GLU A 102 -13.26 -5.81 4.10
C GLU A 102 -12.43 -6.54 3.04
N PHE A 103 -11.10 -6.58 3.22
CA PHE A 103 -10.19 -7.34 2.37
C PHE A 103 -10.00 -8.81 2.80
N GLY A 104 -10.75 -9.29 3.79
CA GLY A 104 -10.63 -10.65 4.32
C GLY A 104 -9.34 -10.89 5.11
N LEU A 105 -8.71 -9.83 5.61
CA LEU A 105 -7.48 -9.90 6.37
C LEU A 105 -7.72 -9.91 7.88
N SER A 106 -6.73 -10.42 8.63
CA SER A 106 -6.73 -10.37 10.09
C SER A 106 -6.69 -8.92 10.58
N LYS A 107 -7.28 -8.69 11.77
CA LYS A 107 -7.17 -7.41 12.49
C LYS A 107 -5.71 -7.00 12.77
N ASP A 108 -4.79 -7.96 12.75
CA ASP A 108 -3.36 -7.74 13.00
C ASP A 108 -2.58 -7.44 11.70
N GLY A 109 -3.29 -7.33 10.58
CA GLY A 109 -2.73 -6.92 9.29
C GLY A 109 -2.31 -5.45 9.27
N HIS A 110 -1.66 -5.05 8.18
CA HIS A 110 -1.16 -3.70 7.97
C HIS A 110 -1.62 -3.13 6.64
N ILE A 111 -1.89 -1.83 6.63
CA ILE A 111 -2.19 -1.04 5.44
C ILE A 111 -0.93 -0.24 5.12
N ILE A 112 -0.34 -0.45 3.94
CA ILE A 112 0.85 0.25 3.50
C ILE A 112 0.45 1.29 2.45
N ASN A 113 0.76 2.55 2.71
CA ASN A 113 0.47 3.67 1.83
C ASN A 113 1.75 4.30 1.28
N GLY A 114 1.69 4.72 0.02
CA GLY A 114 2.68 5.56 -0.64
C GLY A 114 2.05 6.83 -1.22
N HIS A 115 2.73 7.49 -2.15
CA HIS A 115 2.28 8.65 -2.94
C HIS A 115 2.04 9.95 -2.16
N THR A 116 1.82 9.92 -0.87
CA THR A 116 1.66 11.13 -0.04
C THR A 116 2.79 11.18 0.97
N PRO A 117 3.81 12.03 0.76
CA PRO A 117 4.97 12.08 1.63
C PRO A 117 4.62 12.44 3.07
N VAL A 118 5.31 11.78 4.00
CA VAL A 118 5.26 12.11 5.43
C VAL A 118 6.03 13.41 5.66
N LYS A 119 5.43 14.33 6.40
CA LYS A 119 6.01 15.63 6.73
C LYS A 119 6.53 15.62 8.17
N GLU A 120 7.68 14.99 8.40
CA GLU A 120 8.29 14.93 9.75
C GLU A 120 8.56 16.33 10.31
N THR A 121 8.88 17.30 9.44
CA THR A 121 9.03 18.72 9.84
C THR A 121 7.77 19.33 10.46
N LYS A 122 6.62 18.71 10.22
CA LYS A 122 5.32 19.09 10.82
C LYS A 122 4.87 18.12 11.92
N GLY A 123 5.75 17.22 12.37
CA GLY A 123 5.44 16.24 13.41
C GLY A 123 4.61 15.04 12.93
N GLU A 124 4.50 14.81 11.61
CA GLU A 124 3.84 13.61 11.11
C GLU A 124 4.72 12.37 11.35
N ASP A 125 4.07 11.28 11.80
CA ASP A 125 4.70 9.98 11.97
C ASP A 125 4.32 9.05 10.81
N PRO A 126 5.26 8.30 10.19
CA PRO A 126 4.96 7.30 9.18
C PRO A 126 4.14 6.12 9.73
N ILE A 127 4.23 5.83 11.03
CA ILE A 127 3.46 4.76 11.69
C ILE A 127 2.21 5.37 12.31
N LYS A 128 1.04 4.98 11.81
CA LYS A 128 -0.26 5.50 12.23
C LYS A 128 -1.17 4.38 12.74
N ALA A 129 -2.25 4.73 13.42
CA ALA A 129 -3.26 3.79 13.90
C ALA A 129 -2.65 2.59 14.64
N ASN A 130 -1.78 2.85 15.62
CA ASN A 130 -1.06 1.82 16.39
C ASN A 130 -0.36 0.78 15.51
N GLY A 131 0.25 1.22 14.40
CA GLY A 131 0.95 0.36 13.46
C GLY A 131 0.05 -0.30 12.40
N ARG A 132 -1.26 -0.06 12.42
CA ARG A 132 -2.17 -0.60 11.38
C ARG A 132 -1.98 0.07 10.02
N THR A 133 -1.56 1.34 10.01
CA THR A 133 -1.20 2.06 8.78
C THR A 133 0.24 2.50 8.82
N ILE A 134 0.96 2.25 7.73
CA ILE A 134 2.35 2.63 7.54
C ILE A 134 2.45 3.41 6.25
N VAL A 135 2.99 4.62 6.32
CA VAL A 135 3.22 5.47 5.15
C VAL A 135 4.71 5.39 4.81
N ILE A 136 5.03 4.85 3.64
CA ILE A 136 6.42 4.62 3.21
C ILE A 136 6.94 5.67 2.22
N ASP A 137 6.12 6.67 1.88
CA ASP A 137 6.56 7.76 1.01
C ASP A 137 7.28 8.83 1.83
N GLY A 138 8.56 8.96 1.59
CA GLY A 138 9.40 9.96 2.23
C GLY A 138 9.69 11.17 1.35
N GLY A 139 9.16 11.21 0.12
CA GLY A 139 9.50 12.27 -0.82
C GLY A 139 11.01 12.30 -1.10
N MET A 140 11.57 11.20 -1.61
CA MET A 140 13.01 11.00 -1.84
C MET A 140 13.62 12.04 -2.80
N SER A 141 12.79 12.74 -3.57
CA SER A 141 13.24 13.81 -4.46
C SER A 141 13.73 15.01 -3.67
N ARG A 142 14.84 15.58 -4.11
CA ARG A 142 15.46 16.79 -3.50
C ARG A 142 14.47 17.95 -3.31
N ALA A 143 13.48 18.07 -4.19
CA ALA A 143 12.45 19.10 -4.10
C ALA A 143 11.60 18.99 -2.81
N TYR A 144 11.42 17.79 -2.29
CA TYR A 144 10.61 17.54 -1.10
C TYR A 144 11.38 17.61 0.23
N HIS A 145 12.71 17.51 0.22
CA HIS A 145 13.53 17.43 1.44
C HIS A 145 13.23 18.53 2.46
N LYS A 146 13.01 19.77 1.98
CA LYS A 146 12.66 20.91 2.85
C LYS A 146 11.32 20.74 3.55
N THR A 147 10.42 19.98 2.96
CA THR A 147 9.05 19.78 3.45
C THR A 147 8.95 18.52 4.29
N THR A 148 9.64 17.45 3.89
CA THR A 148 9.58 16.14 4.56
C THR A 148 10.57 16.03 5.73
N GLY A 149 11.77 16.62 5.60
CA GLY A 149 12.79 16.59 6.65
C GLY A 149 13.67 15.35 6.66
N HIS A 150 13.46 14.40 5.74
CA HIS A 150 14.23 13.16 5.64
C HIS A 150 14.43 12.73 4.18
N GLY A 151 15.33 11.75 3.96
CA GLY A 151 15.69 11.26 2.62
C GLY A 151 14.78 10.13 2.10
N GLY A 152 13.86 9.62 2.90
CA GLY A 152 12.93 8.56 2.52
C GLY A 152 12.81 7.46 3.57
N TYR A 153 11.94 6.48 3.27
CA TYR A 153 11.71 5.32 4.12
C TYR A 153 11.98 4.01 3.39
N THR A 154 12.48 3.02 4.12
CA THR A 154 12.52 1.61 3.69
C THR A 154 11.70 0.78 4.67
N LEU A 155 10.73 0.06 4.15
CA LEU A 155 9.98 -0.93 4.92
C LEU A 155 10.61 -2.30 4.73
N THR A 156 10.96 -2.97 5.82
CA THR A 156 11.49 -4.32 5.80
C THR A 156 10.56 -5.26 6.57
N TYR A 157 10.31 -6.42 5.96
CA TYR A 157 9.58 -7.52 6.59
C TYR A 157 10.46 -8.76 6.63
N ASN A 158 10.60 -9.35 7.82
CA ASN A 158 11.36 -10.58 8.00
C ASN A 158 10.68 -11.48 9.04
N SER A 159 11.32 -12.60 9.39
CA SER A 159 10.77 -13.58 10.32
C SER A 159 10.52 -13.07 11.75
N TYR A 160 10.98 -11.88 12.08
CA TYR A 160 10.81 -11.24 13.39
C TYR A 160 9.80 -10.10 13.38
N GLY A 161 9.31 -9.71 12.21
CA GLY A 161 8.28 -8.69 12.08
C GLY A 161 8.55 -7.63 11.04
N LEU A 162 7.81 -6.55 11.18
CA LEU A 162 7.79 -5.41 10.28
C LEU A 162 8.60 -4.26 10.90
N GLN A 163 9.48 -3.67 10.11
CA GLN A 163 10.35 -2.57 10.54
C GLN A 163 10.37 -1.48 9.47
N ILE A 164 10.38 -0.23 9.91
CA ILE A 164 10.59 0.92 9.04
C ILE A 164 11.95 1.56 9.34
N MET A 165 12.69 1.90 8.31
CA MET A 165 13.94 2.65 8.40
C MET A 165 13.72 4.01 7.74
N SER A 166 13.97 5.09 8.48
CA SER A 166 14.06 6.43 7.92
C SER A 166 15.51 6.73 7.55
N HIS A 167 15.72 7.36 6.41
CA HIS A 167 17.03 7.72 5.90
C HIS A 167 17.25 9.21 5.99
N ASP A 168 18.44 9.61 6.43
CA ASP A 168 18.85 11.02 6.40
C ASP A 168 19.06 11.50 4.97
N ILE A 169 18.96 12.81 4.77
CA ILE A 169 19.14 13.43 3.48
C ILE A 169 20.59 13.31 3.05
N PHE A 170 20.85 12.62 1.95
CA PHE A 170 22.18 12.60 1.32
C PHE A 170 22.53 13.99 0.78
N GLN A 171 23.61 14.58 1.28
CA GLN A 171 24.01 15.93 0.93
C GLN A 171 24.90 15.96 -0.31
N SER A 172 26.05 15.27 -0.27
CA SER A 172 26.94 15.12 -1.42
C SER A 172 28.01 14.08 -1.15
N LYS A 173 28.53 13.46 -2.23
CA LYS A 173 29.69 12.54 -2.16
C LYS A 173 30.92 13.20 -1.53
N LYS A 174 31.18 14.47 -1.88
CA LYS A 174 32.32 15.21 -1.35
C LYS A 174 32.23 15.40 0.18
N LYS A 175 31.02 15.69 0.67
CA LYS A 175 30.79 15.86 2.12
C LYS A 175 30.89 14.53 2.85
N ALA A 176 30.27 13.47 2.33
CA ALA A 176 30.35 12.14 2.92
C ALA A 176 31.80 11.64 3.04
N LEU A 177 32.62 11.85 2.01
CA LEU A 177 34.04 11.48 2.04
C LEU A 177 34.88 12.35 3.01
N LYS A 178 34.54 13.66 3.11
CA LYS A 178 35.26 14.57 4.01
C LYS A 178 34.97 14.29 5.48
N ASP A 179 33.69 14.04 5.78
CA ASP A 179 33.19 13.88 7.14
C ASP A 179 33.25 12.41 7.59
N GLU A 180 33.70 11.50 6.69
CA GLU A 180 33.72 10.04 6.91
C GLU A 180 32.36 9.50 7.37
N THR A 181 31.26 10.17 6.90
CA THR A 181 29.90 9.83 7.28
C THR A 181 29.24 9.00 6.19
N ASP A 182 28.58 7.94 6.60
CA ASP A 182 27.64 7.19 5.76
C ASP A 182 26.23 7.80 5.87
N ILE A 183 25.28 7.30 5.07
CA ILE A 183 23.86 7.66 5.21
C ILE A 183 23.37 7.11 6.54
N VAL A 184 23.05 8.00 7.46
CA VAL A 184 22.47 7.61 8.76
C VAL A 184 21.05 7.14 8.54
N SER A 185 20.72 6.00 9.11
CA SER A 185 19.37 5.43 9.04
C SER A 185 18.89 5.07 10.44
N THR A 186 17.70 5.52 10.76
CA THR A 186 17.05 5.20 12.04
C THR A 186 16.04 4.08 11.83
N ARG A 187 16.21 2.97 12.57
CA ARG A 187 15.29 1.82 12.51
C ARG A 187 14.27 1.89 13.63
N ARG A 188 12.99 1.71 13.25
CA ARG A 188 11.89 1.56 14.19
C ARG A 188 11.17 0.25 13.93
N VAL A 189 10.86 -0.50 14.99
CA VAL A 189 10.06 -1.73 14.90
C VAL A 189 8.60 -1.31 14.89
N VAL A 190 7.88 -1.69 13.85
CA VAL A 190 6.44 -1.44 13.72
C VAL A 190 5.67 -2.53 14.45
N ASP A 191 6.04 -3.78 14.20
CA ASP A 191 5.41 -4.94 14.83
C ASP A 191 6.44 -6.03 15.09
N LYS A 192 6.35 -6.65 16.28
CA LYS A 192 7.16 -7.81 16.67
C LYS A 192 6.31 -9.06 16.56
N LEU A 193 6.65 -9.90 15.62
CA LEU A 193 6.00 -11.20 15.46
C LEU A 193 6.75 -12.30 16.21
N THR A 194 6.02 -13.33 16.63
CA THR A 194 6.66 -14.61 16.95
C THR A 194 7.40 -15.08 15.69
N ARG A 195 8.69 -15.45 15.84
CA ARG A 195 9.54 -15.83 14.71
C ARG A 195 8.83 -16.86 13.82
N LYS A 196 8.56 -16.51 12.59
CA LYS A 196 8.01 -17.42 11.59
C LYS A 196 9.11 -18.26 10.96
N LYS A 197 8.85 -19.55 10.82
CA LYS A 197 9.69 -20.48 10.06
C LYS A 197 9.18 -20.60 8.63
N VAL A 198 9.98 -21.15 7.72
CA VAL A 198 9.54 -21.41 6.34
C VAL A 198 8.29 -22.32 6.35
N ALA A 199 8.20 -23.26 7.27
CA ALA A 199 7.04 -24.15 7.42
C ALA A 199 5.71 -23.43 7.72
N ASP A 200 5.77 -22.20 8.25
CA ASP A 200 4.61 -21.38 8.60
C ASP A 200 4.14 -20.47 7.45
N THR A 201 4.83 -20.52 6.32
CA THR A 201 4.48 -19.76 5.12
C THR A 201 3.65 -20.60 4.14
N ASP A 202 2.92 -19.93 3.22
CA ASP A 202 2.14 -20.60 2.18
C ASP A 202 3.01 -21.54 1.31
N ASN A 203 4.24 -21.13 1.03
CA ASN A 203 5.21 -21.99 0.32
C ASN A 203 5.64 -23.17 1.18
N GLY A 204 5.86 -22.97 2.48
CA GLY A 204 6.18 -24.03 3.43
C GLY A 204 5.08 -25.09 3.51
N VAL A 205 3.81 -24.66 3.52
CA VAL A 205 2.66 -25.57 3.47
C VAL A 205 2.64 -26.39 2.18
N LYS A 206 2.91 -25.78 1.03
CA LYS A 206 3.01 -26.48 -0.27
C LYS A 206 4.15 -27.50 -0.28
N ILE A 207 5.33 -27.09 0.19
CA ILE A 207 6.51 -27.97 0.28
C ILE A 207 6.22 -29.17 1.21
N LYS A 208 5.59 -28.92 2.36
CA LYS A 208 5.23 -30.00 3.29
C LYS A 208 4.31 -31.02 2.64
N LYS A 209 3.26 -30.59 1.92
CA LYS A 209 2.39 -31.49 1.17
C LYS A 209 3.16 -32.34 0.14
N GLN A 210 4.11 -31.72 -0.58
CA GLN A 210 4.96 -32.46 -1.52
C GLN A 210 5.85 -33.49 -0.82
N ILE A 211 6.45 -33.13 0.31
CA ILE A 211 7.24 -34.05 1.11
C ILE A 211 6.39 -35.24 1.58
N ASP A 212 5.18 -35.00 2.07
CA ASP A 212 4.29 -36.05 2.55
C ASP A 212 3.88 -36.99 1.41
N LEU A 213 3.59 -36.46 0.23
CA LEU A 213 3.31 -37.25 -0.98
C LEU A 213 4.52 -38.13 -1.39
N LEU A 214 5.72 -37.53 -1.40
CA LEU A 214 6.95 -38.26 -1.74
C LEU A 214 7.26 -39.37 -0.75
N LYS A 215 7.01 -39.17 0.54
CA LYS A 215 7.15 -40.22 1.55
C LYS A 215 6.18 -41.38 1.30
N LEU A 216 4.93 -41.03 0.99
CA LEU A 216 3.90 -42.02 0.69
C LEU A 216 4.29 -42.83 -0.57
N LEU A 217 4.78 -42.20 -1.60
CA LEU A 217 5.29 -42.83 -2.81
C LEU A 217 6.46 -43.77 -2.49
N LEU A 218 7.42 -43.32 -1.70
CA LEU A 218 8.57 -44.10 -1.29
C LEU A 218 8.13 -45.38 -0.50
N ASP A 219 7.16 -45.23 0.37
CA ASP A 219 6.63 -46.38 1.14
C ASP A 219 5.92 -47.39 0.22
N GLU A 220 5.18 -46.95 -0.79
CA GLU A 220 4.55 -47.84 -1.76
C GLU A 220 5.57 -48.55 -2.66
N TYR A 221 6.66 -47.88 -3.03
CA TYR A 221 7.79 -48.55 -3.70
C TYR A 221 8.43 -49.62 -2.82
N ARG A 222 8.67 -49.33 -1.54
CA ARG A 222 9.25 -50.28 -0.57
C ARG A 222 8.36 -51.48 -0.33
N LYS A 223 7.03 -51.32 -0.41
CA LYS A 223 6.05 -52.40 -0.30
C LYS A 223 5.92 -53.22 -1.59
N GLY A 224 6.52 -52.80 -2.70
CA GLY A 224 6.36 -53.42 -4.01
C GLY A 224 5.01 -53.19 -4.67
N THR A 225 4.19 -52.26 -4.14
CA THR A 225 2.88 -51.89 -4.72
C THR A 225 3.05 -51.13 -6.03
N ILE A 226 4.13 -50.34 -6.14
CA ILE A 226 4.50 -49.59 -7.34
C ILE A 226 5.77 -50.19 -7.91
N VAL A 227 5.74 -50.53 -9.19
CA VAL A 227 6.88 -51.10 -9.92
C VAL A 227 7.36 -50.05 -10.94
N GLU A 228 8.67 -49.80 -10.97
CA GLU A 228 9.27 -48.96 -12.03
C GLU A 228 8.98 -49.58 -13.40
N ARG A 229 8.48 -48.77 -14.30
CA ARG A 229 8.38 -49.09 -15.73
C ARG A 229 9.50 -48.34 -16.44
N TYR A 230 10.47 -49.14 -16.91
CA TYR A 230 11.53 -48.63 -17.81
C TYR A 230 10.99 -48.42 -19.21
#